data_111e7ddf63d79da1ddfd8f9532a51973
#
_entry.id   111e7ddf63d79da1ddfd8f9532a51973
#
_cell.length_a   1.000
_cell.length_b   1.000
_cell.length_c   1.000
_cell.angle_alpha   90.00
_cell.angle_beta   90.00
_cell.angle_gamma   90.00
#
_symmetry.space_group_name_H-M   'P 1'
#
loop_
_entity.id
_entity.type
_entity.pdbx_description
1 polymer ?
#
loop_
_entity_poly.entity_id
_entity_poly.type
_entity_poly.pdbx_seq_one_letter_code
_entity_poly.pdbx_strand_id
1 'polypeptide(L)'
;MEIDYPYALSDQDALSRLQILGTYLSNRHGIKVTWVDDKRARFNGKYLVVKIDGELTLDGGHARFRGEDPGFLWRNRAKDYIQNKLAAYLDPKTAQSALPTS
;
A
#
# COMPACT_ATOMS: atom_id res chain seq x y z
N MET A 1 -12.13 -7.09 -0.41
CA MET A 1 -11.45 -6.38 -1.52
C MET A 1 -10.04 -6.89 -1.64
N GLU A 2 -9.66 -7.32 -2.83
CA GLU A 2 -8.33 -7.85 -3.09
C GLU A 2 -7.71 -7.15 -4.29
N ILE A 3 -6.40 -6.85 -4.17
CA ILE A 3 -5.62 -6.22 -5.23
C ILE A 3 -4.30 -6.98 -5.33
N ASP A 4 -3.91 -7.31 -6.56
CA ASP A 4 -2.64 -7.95 -6.85
C ASP A 4 -1.87 -7.05 -7.82
N TYR A 5 -0.71 -6.57 -7.38
CA TYR A 5 0.14 -5.70 -8.19
C TYR A 5 1.50 -6.37 -8.40
N PRO A 6 1.81 -6.80 -9.63
CA PRO A 6 3.14 -7.35 -9.94
C PRO A 6 4.17 -6.23 -10.03
N TYR A 7 5.38 -6.47 -9.51
CA TYR A 7 6.47 -5.50 -9.59
C TYR A 7 7.73 -6.15 -10.16
N ALA A 8 8.57 -5.32 -10.79
CA ALA A 8 9.82 -5.76 -11.44
C ALA A 8 11.06 -5.37 -10.61
N LEU A 9 10.88 -5.14 -9.31
CA LEU A 9 11.94 -4.78 -8.38
C LEU A 9 12.40 -6.01 -7.63
N SER A 10 13.58 -5.94 -6.97
CA SER A 10 13.93 -6.93 -5.96
C SER A 10 12.96 -6.84 -4.79
N ASP A 11 12.80 -7.92 -4.05
CA ASP A 11 11.93 -7.92 -2.87
C ASP A 11 12.40 -6.91 -1.83
N GLN A 12 13.71 -6.75 -1.67
CA GLN A 12 14.29 -5.77 -0.74
C GLN A 12 13.95 -4.34 -1.14
N ASP A 13 14.05 -4.01 -2.42
CA ASP A 13 13.70 -2.68 -2.93
C ASP A 13 12.20 -2.43 -2.78
N ALA A 14 11.37 -3.40 -3.11
CA ALA A 14 9.93 -3.31 -2.94
C ALA A 14 9.56 -3.08 -1.48
N LEU A 15 10.16 -3.81 -0.55
CA LEU A 15 9.93 -3.63 0.88
C LEU A 15 10.26 -2.20 1.32
N SER A 16 11.44 -1.71 0.95
CA SER A 16 11.88 -0.36 1.32
C SER A 16 10.90 0.70 0.81
N ARG A 17 10.45 0.57 -0.43
CA ARG A 17 9.50 1.51 -1.04
C ARG A 17 8.12 1.46 -0.36
N LEU A 18 7.66 0.29 0.01
CA LEU A 18 6.37 0.15 0.69
C LEU A 18 6.43 0.62 2.14
N GLN A 19 7.59 0.56 2.78
CA GLN A 19 7.79 1.21 4.08
C GLN A 19 7.68 2.74 3.96
N ILE A 20 8.20 3.30 2.87
CA ILE A 20 8.05 4.74 2.59
C ILE A 20 6.57 5.07 2.35
N LEU A 21 5.84 4.23 1.61
CA LEU A 21 4.40 4.41 1.43
C LEU A 21 3.67 4.39 2.78
N GLY A 22 4.04 3.49 3.68
CA GLY A 22 3.46 3.43 5.02
C GLY A 22 3.66 4.73 5.78
N THR A 23 4.86 5.30 5.70
CA THR A 23 5.16 6.61 6.30
C THR A 23 4.28 7.71 5.69
N TYR A 24 4.14 7.73 4.37
CA TYR A 24 3.26 8.67 3.70
C TYR A 24 1.82 8.56 4.19
N LEU A 25 1.28 7.36 4.25
CA LEU A 25 -0.11 7.13 4.66
C LEU A 25 -0.35 7.56 6.11
N SER A 26 0.61 7.31 6.98
CA SER A 26 0.55 7.74 8.37
C SER A 26 0.58 9.26 8.47
N ASN A 27 1.53 9.90 7.81
CA ASN A 27 1.71 11.35 7.88
C ASN A 27 0.57 12.11 7.20
N ARG A 28 0.11 11.63 6.05
CA ARG A 28 -0.90 12.33 5.26
C ARG A 28 -2.32 12.07 5.73
N HIS A 29 -2.63 10.85 6.11
CA HIS A 29 -4.01 10.41 6.36
C HIS A 29 -4.23 9.83 7.76
N GLY A 30 -3.18 9.70 8.57
CA GLY A 30 -3.30 9.08 9.89
C GLY A 30 -3.58 7.58 9.84
N ILE A 31 -3.33 6.94 8.71
CA ILE A 31 -3.48 5.48 8.57
C ILE A 31 -2.27 4.82 9.20
N LYS A 32 -2.51 3.93 10.17
CA LYS A 32 -1.44 3.20 10.83
C LYS A 32 -1.03 2.01 9.99
N VAL A 33 0.27 1.91 9.72
CA VAL A 33 0.86 0.79 8.99
C VAL A 33 1.85 0.10 9.91
N THR A 34 1.62 -1.18 10.19
CA THR A 34 2.47 -1.97 11.08
C THR A 34 3.04 -3.15 10.31
N TRP A 35 4.38 -3.19 10.19
CA TRP A 35 5.06 -4.31 9.57
C TRP A 35 5.20 -5.44 10.58
N VAL A 36 4.62 -6.59 10.25
CA VAL A 36 4.68 -7.79 11.08
C VAL A 36 6.02 -8.51 10.86
N ASP A 37 6.46 -8.52 9.61
CA ASP A 37 7.76 -9.05 9.19
C ASP A 37 8.14 -8.36 7.86
N ASP A 38 9.18 -8.85 7.18
CA ASP A 38 9.65 -8.25 5.93
C ASP A 38 8.70 -8.46 4.75
N LYS A 39 7.62 -9.22 4.94
CA LYS A 39 6.71 -9.58 3.86
C LYS A 39 5.26 -9.21 4.11
N ARG A 40 4.91 -8.77 5.32
CA ARG A 40 3.52 -8.45 5.66
C ARG A 40 3.39 -7.18 6.47
N ALA A 41 2.42 -6.36 6.09
CA ALA A 41 2.06 -5.16 6.82
C ALA A 41 0.56 -5.11 7.03
N ARG A 42 0.15 -4.61 8.19
CA ARG A 42 -1.26 -4.37 8.51
C ARG A 42 -1.55 -2.89 8.40
N PHE A 43 -2.69 -2.58 7.78
CA PHE A 43 -3.18 -1.23 7.58
C PHE A 43 -4.44 -1.01 8.40
N ASN A 44 -4.47 0.06 9.18
CA ASN A 44 -5.59 0.34 10.07
C ASN A 44 -5.79 1.84 10.21
N GLY A 45 -7.02 2.31 10.00
CA GLY A 45 -7.33 3.73 10.13
C GLY A 45 -8.60 4.12 9.40
N LYS A 46 -8.70 5.41 9.10
CA LYS A 46 -9.81 5.96 8.31
C LYS A 46 -9.27 6.89 7.23
N TYR A 47 -9.86 6.80 6.05
CA TYR A 47 -9.68 7.76 4.99
C TYR A 47 -11.04 8.41 4.74
N LEU A 48 -11.17 9.69 5.10
CA LEU A 48 -12.46 10.38 5.17
C LEU A 48 -13.41 9.64 6.11
N VAL A 49 -14.55 9.15 5.60
CA VAL A 49 -15.51 8.36 6.37
C VAL A 49 -15.32 6.86 6.21
N VAL A 50 -14.34 6.45 5.41
CA VAL A 50 -14.12 5.04 5.05
C VAL A 50 -13.14 4.41 6.03
N LYS A 51 -13.56 3.31 6.67
CA LYS A 51 -12.67 2.53 7.52
C LYS A 51 -11.70 1.74 6.64
N ILE A 52 -10.41 1.86 6.96
CA ILE A 52 -9.35 1.10 6.30
C ILE A 52 -8.90 0.01 7.26
N ASP A 53 -9.03 -1.24 6.83
CA ASP A 53 -8.56 -2.40 7.58
C ASP A 53 -8.12 -3.44 6.56
N GLY A 54 -6.83 -3.73 6.52
CA GLY A 54 -6.31 -4.65 5.52
C GLY A 54 -4.90 -5.09 5.80
N GLU A 55 -4.44 -5.98 4.94
CA GLU A 55 -3.11 -6.56 5.00
C GLU A 55 -2.47 -6.53 3.62
N LEU A 56 -1.19 -6.14 3.58
CA LEU A 56 -0.38 -6.20 2.39
C LEU A 56 0.66 -7.30 2.54
N THR A 57 0.78 -8.14 1.53
CA THR A 57 1.75 -9.24 1.50
C THR A 57 2.64 -9.10 0.27
N LEU A 58 3.96 -9.24 0.46
CA LEU A 58 4.93 -9.34 -0.63
C LEU A 58 5.24 -10.80 -0.88
N ASP A 59 5.00 -11.27 -2.10
CA ASP A 59 5.17 -12.68 -2.44
C ASP A 59 5.56 -12.85 -3.90
N GLY A 60 6.80 -13.29 -4.14
CA GLY A 60 7.25 -13.69 -5.45
C GLY A 60 7.12 -12.61 -6.54
N GLY A 61 7.41 -11.35 -6.22
CA GLY A 61 7.29 -10.25 -7.17
C GLY A 61 5.88 -9.69 -7.27
N HIS A 62 5.01 -10.01 -6.32
CA HIS A 62 3.65 -9.49 -6.25
C HIS A 62 3.40 -8.80 -4.91
N ALA A 63 2.82 -7.60 -4.95
CA ALA A 63 2.27 -6.94 -3.79
C ALA A 63 0.77 -7.22 -3.78
N ARG A 64 0.30 -7.96 -2.79
CA ARG A 64 -1.10 -8.35 -2.67
C ARG A 64 -1.73 -7.68 -1.48
N PHE A 65 -2.78 -6.93 -1.74
CA PHE A 65 -3.56 -6.28 -0.69
C PHE A 65 -4.89 -7.00 -0.52
N ARG A 66 -5.24 -7.30 0.72
CA ARG A 66 -6.53 -7.86 1.10
C ARG A 66 -7.09 -7.02 2.24
N GLY A 67 -8.28 -6.47 2.05
CA GLY A 67 -8.90 -5.63 3.05
C GLY A 67 -10.41 -5.77 3.07
N GLU A 68 -11.03 -5.17 4.09
CA GLU A 68 -12.47 -5.09 4.18
C GLU A 68 -13.03 -4.30 3.00
N ASP A 69 -14.19 -4.73 2.49
CA ASP A 69 -14.90 -4.03 1.44
C ASP A 69 -15.49 -2.74 2.04
N PRO A 70 -15.14 -1.56 1.51
CA PRO A 70 -15.67 -0.30 2.03
C PRO A 70 -17.12 -0.02 1.63
N GLY A 71 -17.78 -0.95 0.91
CA GLY A 71 -19.10 -0.78 0.37
C GLY A 71 -19.08 -0.35 -1.10
N PHE A 72 -20.20 -0.59 -1.79
CA PHE A 72 -20.23 -0.43 -3.23
C PHE A 72 -20.00 1.02 -3.70
N LEU A 73 -20.35 2.01 -2.89
CA LEU A 73 -20.13 3.42 -3.22
C LEU A 73 -18.64 3.80 -3.24
N TRP A 74 -17.81 3.11 -2.44
CA TRP A 74 -16.40 3.45 -2.26
C TRP A 74 -15.45 2.43 -2.87
N ARG A 75 -15.96 1.26 -3.25
CA ARG A 75 -15.12 0.12 -3.70
C ARG A 75 -14.18 0.48 -4.83
N ASN A 76 -14.70 1.09 -5.89
CA ASN A 76 -13.89 1.43 -7.05
C ASN A 76 -12.86 2.52 -6.72
N ARG A 77 -13.25 3.52 -5.94
CA ARG A 77 -12.33 4.58 -5.49
C ARG A 77 -11.20 4.02 -4.64
N ALA A 78 -11.53 3.13 -3.71
CA ALA A 78 -10.54 2.50 -2.85
C ALA A 78 -9.56 1.67 -3.66
N LYS A 79 -10.07 0.86 -4.60
CA LYS A 79 -9.20 0.04 -5.48
C LYS A 79 -8.29 0.92 -6.32
N ASP A 80 -8.83 1.94 -6.97
CA ASP A 80 -8.04 2.86 -7.80
C ASP A 80 -6.97 3.55 -6.98
N TYR A 81 -7.31 4.01 -5.80
CA TYR A 81 -6.35 4.67 -4.91
C TYR A 81 -5.19 3.74 -4.55
N ILE A 82 -5.50 2.52 -4.12
CA ILE A 82 -4.46 1.55 -3.72
C ILE A 82 -3.62 1.15 -4.92
N GLN A 83 -4.23 0.86 -6.06
CA GLN A 83 -3.51 0.51 -7.27
C GLN A 83 -2.59 1.65 -7.74
N ASN A 84 -3.06 2.87 -7.70
CA ASN A 84 -2.25 4.03 -8.09
C ASN A 84 -1.07 4.24 -7.15
N LYS A 85 -1.27 4.04 -5.85
CA LYS A 85 -0.18 4.16 -4.88
C LYS A 85 0.85 3.04 -5.06
N LEU A 86 0.41 1.81 -5.27
CA LEU A 86 1.34 0.71 -5.55
C LEU A 86 2.12 0.95 -6.84
N ALA A 87 1.45 1.42 -7.89
CA ALA A 87 2.10 1.73 -9.16
C ALA A 87 3.14 2.84 -8.99
N ALA A 88 2.83 3.90 -8.25
CA ALA A 88 3.74 5.02 -8.05
C ALA A 88 4.96 4.62 -7.21
N TYR A 89 4.75 3.87 -6.12
CA TYR A 89 5.83 3.53 -5.19
C TYR A 89 6.69 2.36 -5.68
N LEU A 90 6.13 1.47 -6.51
CA LEU A 90 6.85 0.32 -7.05
C LEU A 90 7.34 0.53 -8.49
N ASP A 91 7.32 1.77 -8.97
CA ASP A 91 7.84 2.13 -10.29
C ASP A 91 9.37 2.09 -10.28
N PRO A 92 10.01 1.19 -11.03
CA PRO A 92 11.47 1.10 -11.06
C PRO A 92 12.15 2.34 -11.64
N LYS A 93 11.42 3.19 -12.35
CA LYS A 93 11.94 4.44 -12.91
C LYS A 93 12.03 5.56 -11.89
N THR A 94 11.40 5.40 -10.73
CA THR A 94 11.39 6.40 -9.66
C THR A 94 12.37 5.96 -8.57
N ALA A 95 13.31 6.84 -8.21
CA ALA A 95 14.24 6.56 -7.12
C ALA A 95 13.52 6.58 -5.77
N GLN A 96 13.97 5.74 -4.83
CA GLN A 96 13.39 5.72 -3.48
C GLN A 96 13.39 7.10 -2.83
N SER A 97 14.48 7.85 -3.01
CA SER A 97 14.63 9.20 -2.44
C SER A 97 13.63 10.22 -2.98
N ALA A 98 12.99 9.93 -4.11
CA ALA A 98 11.98 10.80 -4.71
C ALA A 98 10.56 10.46 -4.26
N LEU A 99 10.37 9.38 -3.52
CA LEU A 99 9.04 8.95 -3.09
C LEU A 99 8.55 9.82 -1.92
N PRO A 100 7.32 10.36 -1.99
CA PRO A 100 6.79 11.21 -0.94
C PRO A 100 6.61 10.46 0.39
N THR A 101 6.88 11.17 1.49
CA THR A 101 6.66 10.69 2.86
C THR A 101 5.53 11.44 3.57
N SER A 102 4.92 12.40 2.89
CA SER A 102 3.79 13.15 3.44
C SER A 102 3.00 13.86 2.35
#